data_8099d84910429358e5b95c0dfac1b3ad
#
_entry.id   8099d84910429358e5b95c0dfac1b3ad
#
_cell.length_a   1.000
_cell.length_b   1.000
_cell.length_c   1.000
_cell.angle_alpha   90.00
_cell.angle_beta   90.00
_cell.angle_gamma   90.00
#
_symmetry.space_group_name_H-M   'P 1'
#
loop_
_entity.id
_entity.type
_entity.pdbx_description
1 polymer ?
#
loop_
_entity_poly.entity_id
_entity_poly.type
_entity_poly.pdbx_seq_one_letter_code
_entity_poly.pdbx_strand_id
1 'polypeptide(L)'
;MADYHFTTIWKVPAPQQAVWDLIFNSHDWPKWWRGVEKVDKLSDGDANNVGALVRYTWKSKLPYKLIFEMETTRVEPISVIEGRAVGELQGHGRWTLSHDSGLTTARYDWNVETTKAWMNILAPVARPFFSWNHNVVMGWGGEGLAKKLGVTVEQSHTATL
;
A
#
# COMPACT_ATOMS: atom_id res chain seq x y z
N MET A 1 20.65 -7.47 0.50
CA MET A 1 19.43 -6.99 -0.21
C MET A 1 19.19 -5.54 0.16
N ALA A 2 18.54 -4.78 -0.69
CA ALA A 2 18.26 -3.38 -0.40
C ALA A 2 16.96 -3.26 0.42
N ASP A 3 17.07 -2.63 1.59
CA ASP A 3 15.96 -2.44 2.53
C ASP A 3 15.34 -1.08 2.35
N TYR A 4 14.02 -1.02 2.43
CA TYR A 4 13.24 0.21 2.34
C TYR A 4 12.19 0.25 3.45
N HIS A 5 12.11 1.39 4.13
CA HIS A 5 11.11 1.66 5.16
C HIS A 5 10.36 2.91 4.79
N PHE A 6 9.11 2.75 4.43
CA PHE A 6 8.24 3.86 4.04
C PHE A 6 7.09 4.01 5.02
N THR A 7 6.75 5.25 5.33
CA THR A 7 5.53 5.59 6.06
C THR A 7 4.74 6.61 5.25
N THR A 8 3.50 6.28 4.96
CA THR A 8 2.54 7.19 4.33
C THR A 8 1.39 7.43 5.28
N ILE A 9 0.99 8.69 5.42
CA ILE A 9 -0.16 9.07 6.24
C ILE A 9 -1.15 9.85 5.37
N TRP A 10 -2.38 9.39 5.34
CA TRP A 10 -3.52 10.10 4.76
C TRP A 10 -4.45 10.57 5.86
N LYS A 11 -4.72 11.86 5.92
CA LYS A 11 -5.73 12.44 6.82
C LYS A 11 -6.97 12.74 6.01
N VAL A 12 -8.05 12.05 6.32
CA VAL A 12 -9.27 11.97 5.51
C VAL A 12 -10.46 12.47 6.32
N PRO A 13 -11.12 13.57 5.93
CA PRO A 13 -12.31 14.06 6.62
C PRO A 13 -13.55 13.23 6.23
N ALA A 14 -13.53 11.96 6.64
CA ALA A 14 -14.58 10.98 6.39
C ALA A 14 -14.64 9.97 7.54
N PRO A 15 -15.74 9.23 7.70
CA PRO A 15 -15.86 8.19 8.72
C PRO A 15 -14.81 7.10 8.55
N GLN A 16 -14.33 6.55 9.65
CA GLN A 16 -13.30 5.48 9.64
C GLN A 16 -13.77 4.26 8.83
N GLN A 17 -15.04 3.90 8.93
CA GLN A 17 -15.62 2.79 8.18
C GLN A 17 -15.52 3.02 6.66
N ALA A 18 -15.81 4.23 6.19
CA ALA A 18 -15.75 4.55 4.77
C ALA A 18 -14.32 4.44 4.20
N VAL A 19 -13.33 4.90 4.97
CA VAL A 19 -11.92 4.77 4.61
C VAL A 19 -11.46 3.32 4.66
N TRP A 20 -11.85 2.60 5.71
CA TRP A 20 -11.59 1.18 5.87
C TRP A 20 -12.09 0.36 4.69
N ASP A 21 -13.34 0.56 4.28
CA ASP A 21 -13.96 -0.20 3.19
C ASP A 21 -13.19 -0.07 1.88
N LEU A 22 -12.68 1.12 1.57
CA LEU A 22 -11.89 1.33 0.36
C LEU A 22 -10.52 0.67 0.44
N ILE A 23 -9.84 0.73 1.58
CA ILE A 23 -8.52 0.14 1.79
C ILE A 23 -8.61 -1.39 1.88
N PHE A 24 -9.56 -1.91 2.64
CA PHE A 24 -9.71 -3.34 2.87
C PHE A 24 -10.09 -4.11 1.60
N ASN A 25 -10.95 -3.54 0.75
CA ASN A 25 -11.38 -4.15 -0.51
C ASN A 25 -10.36 -3.91 -1.64
N SER A 26 -9.18 -4.47 -1.49
CA SER A 26 -8.05 -4.24 -2.42
C SER A 26 -8.34 -4.67 -3.87
N HIS A 27 -9.29 -5.62 -4.10
CA HIS A 27 -9.71 -6.06 -5.42
C HIS A 27 -10.38 -4.92 -6.23
N ASP A 28 -10.90 -3.88 -5.56
CA ASP A 28 -11.46 -2.70 -6.23
C ASP A 28 -10.43 -1.57 -6.42
N TRP A 29 -9.22 -1.69 -5.90
CA TRP A 29 -8.18 -0.66 -6.05
C TRP A 29 -7.92 -0.23 -7.50
N PRO A 30 -7.92 -1.10 -8.51
CA PRO A 30 -7.74 -0.65 -9.90
C PRO A 30 -8.76 0.39 -10.36
N LYS A 31 -9.93 0.45 -9.72
CA LYS A 31 -11.00 1.39 -10.08
C LYS A 31 -10.76 2.81 -9.58
N TRP A 32 -9.96 2.98 -8.52
CA TRP A 32 -9.75 4.29 -7.91
C TRP A 32 -8.30 4.63 -7.59
N TRP A 33 -7.40 3.64 -7.51
CA TRP A 33 -5.99 3.85 -7.20
C TRP A 33 -5.14 3.74 -8.46
N ARG A 34 -4.77 4.88 -9.02
CA ARG A 34 -3.87 4.94 -10.17
C ARG A 34 -2.54 4.26 -9.83
N GLY A 35 -2.08 3.40 -10.71
CA GLY A 35 -0.87 2.60 -10.51
C GLY A 35 -1.17 1.14 -10.14
N VAL A 36 -2.31 0.85 -9.54
CA VAL A 36 -2.77 -0.53 -9.36
C VAL A 36 -3.40 -0.99 -10.67
N GLU A 37 -2.65 -1.74 -11.45
CA GLU A 37 -3.11 -2.20 -12.77
C GLU A 37 -4.00 -3.43 -12.65
N LYS A 38 -3.64 -4.36 -11.77
CA LYS A 38 -4.33 -5.63 -11.63
C LYS A 38 -4.23 -6.16 -10.20
N VAL A 39 -5.30 -6.77 -9.73
CA VAL A 39 -5.38 -7.47 -8.46
C VAL A 39 -5.99 -8.85 -8.69
N ASP A 40 -5.22 -9.89 -8.47
CA ASP A 40 -5.64 -11.28 -8.65
C ASP A 40 -5.69 -11.99 -7.30
N LYS A 41 -6.87 -12.46 -6.91
CA LYS A 41 -7.02 -13.29 -5.72
C LYS A 41 -6.56 -14.71 -6.04
N LEU A 42 -5.54 -15.19 -5.33
CA LEU A 42 -4.97 -16.53 -5.52
C LEU A 42 -5.60 -17.54 -4.58
N SER A 43 -5.90 -17.14 -3.35
CA SER A 43 -6.60 -17.99 -2.38
C SER A 43 -7.40 -17.17 -1.39
N ASP A 44 -8.46 -17.77 -0.87
CA ASP A 44 -9.30 -17.18 0.16
C ASP A 44 -8.62 -17.28 1.54
N GLY A 45 -8.91 -16.30 2.40
CA GLY A 45 -8.60 -16.36 3.81
C GLY A 45 -9.76 -16.94 4.63
N ASP A 46 -9.65 -16.79 5.94
CA ASP A 46 -10.73 -17.10 6.88
C ASP A 46 -11.85 -16.03 6.82
N ALA A 47 -12.80 -16.10 7.75
CA ALA A 47 -13.92 -15.15 7.82
C ALA A 47 -13.48 -13.68 7.97
N ASN A 48 -12.27 -13.43 8.49
CA ASN A 48 -11.68 -12.09 8.62
C ASN A 48 -10.66 -11.78 7.52
N ASN A 49 -10.61 -12.61 6.48
CA ASN A 49 -9.67 -12.49 5.37
C ASN A 49 -8.19 -12.79 5.74
N VAL A 50 -7.92 -13.32 6.93
CA VAL A 50 -6.57 -13.75 7.33
C VAL A 50 -6.19 -15.01 6.58
N GLY A 51 -4.99 -15.04 5.99
CA GLY A 51 -4.52 -16.12 5.12
C GLY A 51 -4.85 -15.93 3.64
N ALA A 52 -5.64 -14.90 3.29
CA ALA A 52 -5.90 -14.58 1.89
C ALA A 52 -4.58 -14.22 1.17
N LEU A 53 -4.40 -14.77 -0.02
CA LEU A 53 -3.24 -14.51 -0.86
C LEU A 53 -3.69 -13.77 -2.13
N VAL A 54 -3.09 -12.62 -2.38
CA VAL A 54 -3.46 -11.73 -3.48
C VAL A 54 -2.19 -11.32 -4.23
N ARG A 55 -2.22 -11.39 -5.56
CA ARG A 55 -1.16 -10.89 -6.42
C ARG A 55 -1.51 -9.50 -6.93
N TYR A 56 -0.59 -8.57 -6.72
CA TYR A 56 -0.71 -7.19 -7.20
C TYR A 56 0.23 -6.94 -8.36
N THR A 57 -0.27 -6.28 -9.39
CA THR A 57 0.51 -5.74 -10.50
C THR A 57 0.44 -4.22 -10.43
N TRP A 58 1.59 -3.60 -10.17
CA TRP A 58 1.74 -2.16 -10.08
C TRP A 58 2.45 -1.61 -11.30
N LYS A 59 1.93 -0.54 -11.84
CA LYS A 59 2.55 0.26 -12.88
C LYS A 59 2.66 1.71 -12.42
N SER A 60 3.87 2.20 -12.38
CA SER A 60 4.19 3.56 -11.96
C SER A 60 4.76 4.38 -13.11
N LYS A 61 5.51 5.43 -12.80
CA LYS A 61 6.28 6.20 -13.78
C LYS A 61 7.57 5.49 -14.21
N LEU A 62 7.96 4.41 -13.54
CA LEU A 62 9.11 3.61 -13.93
C LEU A 62 8.78 2.73 -15.16
N PRO A 63 9.79 2.39 -15.98
CA PRO A 63 9.57 1.68 -17.25
C PRO A 63 9.35 0.17 -17.08
N TYR A 64 8.94 -0.29 -15.90
CA TYR A 64 8.63 -1.70 -15.62
C TYR A 64 7.43 -1.83 -14.69
N LYS A 65 6.83 -3.01 -14.69
CA LYS A 65 5.75 -3.37 -13.74
C LYS A 65 6.36 -4.10 -12.55
N LEU A 66 5.84 -3.80 -11.38
CA LEU A 66 6.20 -4.49 -10.14
C LEU A 66 5.10 -5.48 -9.79
N ILE A 67 5.47 -6.75 -9.66
CA ILE A 67 4.53 -7.83 -9.36
C ILE A 67 4.98 -8.53 -8.08
N PHE A 68 4.09 -8.61 -7.11
CA PHE A 68 4.33 -9.33 -5.87
C PHE A 68 3.02 -9.83 -5.26
N GLU A 69 3.13 -10.77 -4.35
CA GLU A 69 2.00 -11.33 -3.63
C GLU A 69 1.98 -10.84 -2.20
N MET A 70 0.77 -10.66 -1.67
CA MET A 70 0.53 -10.31 -0.27
C MET A 70 -0.34 -11.36 0.38
N GLU A 71 0.14 -11.91 1.47
CA GLU A 71 -0.65 -12.73 2.39
C GLU A 71 -1.12 -11.88 3.54
N THR A 72 -2.42 -11.80 3.77
CA THR A 72 -2.98 -11.12 4.94
C THR A 72 -2.66 -11.92 6.20
N THR A 73 -1.95 -11.33 7.13
CA THR A 73 -1.49 -12.00 8.36
C THR A 73 -2.29 -11.62 9.60
N ARG A 74 -2.89 -10.43 9.60
CA ARG A 74 -3.69 -9.93 10.72
C ARG A 74 -4.73 -8.92 10.25
N VAL A 75 -5.92 -9.03 10.80
CA VAL A 75 -7.00 -8.05 10.62
C VAL A 75 -7.63 -7.74 11.97
N GLU A 76 -7.63 -6.48 12.35
CA GLU A 76 -8.50 -5.94 13.39
C GLU A 76 -9.50 -5.03 12.69
N PRO A 77 -10.79 -5.42 12.61
CA PRO A 77 -11.77 -4.68 11.84
C PRO A 77 -11.77 -3.19 12.13
N ILE A 78 -11.79 -2.41 11.05
CA ILE A 78 -11.81 -0.95 11.01
C ILE A 78 -10.47 -0.31 11.42
N SER A 79 -9.54 -1.05 12.06
CA SER A 79 -8.34 -0.48 12.68
C SER A 79 -7.02 -0.94 12.06
N VAL A 80 -6.83 -2.24 11.79
CA VAL A 80 -5.53 -2.79 11.39
C VAL A 80 -5.67 -3.83 10.29
N ILE A 81 -4.81 -3.72 9.29
CA ILE A 81 -4.56 -4.78 8.30
C ILE A 81 -3.05 -4.96 8.19
N GLU A 82 -2.57 -6.16 8.45
CA GLU A 82 -1.17 -6.52 8.24
C GLU A 82 -1.05 -7.57 7.16
N GLY A 83 0.00 -7.47 6.36
CA GLY A 83 0.31 -8.44 5.32
C GLY A 83 1.80 -8.69 5.17
N ARG A 84 2.12 -9.86 4.64
CA ARG A 84 3.48 -10.26 4.27
C ARG A 84 3.60 -10.29 2.76
N ALA A 85 4.59 -9.57 2.24
CA ALA A 85 4.91 -9.56 0.82
C ALA A 85 5.91 -10.65 0.47
N VAL A 86 5.69 -11.31 -0.67
CA VAL A 86 6.61 -12.29 -1.27
C VAL A 86 6.67 -12.05 -2.79
N GLY A 87 7.80 -12.40 -3.41
CA GLY A 87 8.01 -12.23 -4.84
C GLY A 87 9.12 -11.23 -5.14
N GLU A 88 8.87 -10.26 -6.00
CA GLU A 88 9.86 -9.23 -6.36
C GLU A 88 10.22 -8.31 -5.19
N LEU A 89 9.28 -8.16 -4.25
CA LEU A 89 9.50 -7.57 -2.94
C LEU A 89 9.17 -8.60 -1.87
N GLN A 90 9.89 -8.56 -0.77
CA GLN A 90 9.54 -9.32 0.43
C GLN A 90 9.61 -8.43 1.66
N GLY A 91 8.75 -8.70 2.63
CA GLY A 91 8.66 -7.89 3.86
C GLY A 91 7.24 -7.78 4.38
N HIS A 92 6.94 -6.66 5.02
CA HIS A 92 5.68 -6.47 5.72
C HIS A 92 5.06 -5.12 5.43
N GLY A 93 3.74 -5.12 5.29
CA GLY A 93 2.92 -3.92 5.19
C GLY A 93 1.88 -3.87 6.30
N ARG A 94 1.61 -2.68 6.83
CA ARG A 94 0.59 -2.46 7.85
C ARG A 94 -0.18 -1.19 7.58
N TRP A 95 -1.49 -1.32 7.46
CA TRP A 95 -2.42 -0.21 7.58
C TRP A 95 -2.91 -0.08 9.02
N THR A 96 -2.88 1.13 9.54
CA THR A 96 -3.45 1.47 10.85
C THR A 96 -4.39 2.65 10.66
N LEU A 97 -5.65 2.50 11.05
CA LEU A 97 -6.66 3.55 10.96
C LEU A 97 -7.09 3.98 12.36
N SER A 98 -7.23 5.29 12.53
CA SER A 98 -7.79 5.89 13.75
C SER A 98 -8.67 7.07 13.36
N HIS A 99 -9.57 7.48 14.24
CA HIS A 99 -10.50 8.58 13.99
C HIS A 99 -10.53 9.52 15.20
N ASP A 100 -10.39 10.81 14.92
CA ASP A 100 -10.50 11.86 15.93
C ASP A 100 -10.96 13.16 15.29
N SER A 101 -11.90 13.84 15.94
CA SER A 101 -12.35 15.19 15.56
C SER A 101 -12.77 15.32 14.09
N GLY A 102 -13.47 14.33 13.56
CA GLY A 102 -13.96 14.30 12.18
C GLY A 102 -12.93 13.88 11.15
N LEU A 103 -11.71 13.54 11.55
CA LEU A 103 -10.63 13.07 10.67
C LEU A 103 -10.31 11.61 10.92
N THR A 104 -10.25 10.83 9.85
CA THR A 104 -9.66 9.50 9.87
C THR A 104 -8.21 9.60 9.42
N THR A 105 -7.31 9.08 10.24
CA THR A 105 -5.90 8.95 9.90
C THR A 105 -5.63 7.53 9.43
N ALA A 106 -5.25 7.37 8.17
CA ALA A 106 -4.82 6.10 7.61
C ALA A 106 -3.30 6.14 7.45
N ARG A 107 -2.61 5.32 8.23
CA ARG A 107 -1.16 5.19 8.20
C ARG A 107 -0.79 3.87 7.55
N TYR A 108 0.12 3.91 6.59
CA TYR A 108 0.71 2.74 5.97
C TYR A 108 2.20 2.68 6.23
N ASP A 109 2.62 1.64 6.92
CA ASP A 109 4.03 1.31 7.13
C ASP A 109 4.41 0.16 6.19
N TRP A 110 5.40 0.41 5.33
CA TRP A 110 5.86 -0.52 4.33
C TRP A 110 7.36 -0.78 4.50
N ASN A 111 7.69 -1.97 4.99
CA ASN A 111 9.06 -2.40 5.28
C ASN A 111 9.40 -3.57 4.38
N VAL A 112 10.16 -3.32 3.35
CA VAL A 112 10.43 -4.31 2.30
C VAL A 112 11.87 -4.32 1.86
N GLU A 113 12.26 -5.48 1.34
CA GLU A 113 13.52 -5.72 0.67
C GLU A 113 13.26 -6.07 -0.79
N THR A 114 14.14 -5.60 -1.67
CA THR A 114 14.11 -6.01 -3.09
C THR A 114 14.84 -7.33 -3.27
N THR A 115 14.25 -8.23 -4.05
CA THR A 115 14.81 -9.57 -4.29
C THR A 115 15.56 -9.70 -5.61
N LYS A 116 15.27 -8.81 -6.58
CA LYS A 116 15.94 -8.84 -7.88
C LYS A 116 17.39 -8.37 -7.78
N ALA A 117 18.32 -9.15 -8.31
CA ALA A 117 19.75 -8.85 -8.27
C ALA A 117 20.10 -7.47 -8.83
N TRP A 118 19.49 -7.05 -9.94
CA TRP A 118 19.76 -5.75 -10.55
C TRP A 118 19.30 -4.58 -9.66
N MET A 119 18.18 -4.76 -8.93
CA MET A 119 17.70 -3.77 -7.97
C MET A 119 18.67 -3.61 -6.80
N ASN A 120 19.24 -4.72 -6.35
CA ASN A 120 20.21 -4.72 -5.24
C ASN A 120 21.55 -4.12 -5.66
N ILE A 121 22.04 -4.44 -6.85
CA ILE A 121 23.30 -3.90 -7.39
C ILE A 121 23.20 -2.39 -7.61
N LEU A 122 22.08 -1.91 -8.11
CA LEU A 122 21.85 -0.50 -8.39
C LEU A 122 21.31 0.29 -7.19
N ALA A 123 21.08 -0.37 -6.05
CA ALA A 123 20.44 0.24 -4.87
C ALA A 123 21.05 1.58 -4.45
N PRO A 124 22.39 1.76 -4.37
CA PRO A 124 22.97 3.03 -3.94
C PRO A 124 22.55 4.23 -4.81
N VAL A 125 22.34 3.99 -6.10
CA VAL A 125 21.91 5.03 -7.06
C VAL A 125 20.39 5.05 -7.21
N ALA A 126 19.76 3.88 -7.15
CA ALA A 126 18.34 3.73 -7.43
C ALA A 126 17.42 4.05 -6.23
N ARG A 127 17.93 4.03 -4.99
CA ARG A 127 17.14 4.31 -3.77
C ARG A 127 16.32 5.60 -3.83
N PRO A 128 16.88 6.76 -4.23
CA PRO A 128 16.09 7.98 -4.34
C PRO A 128 14.96 7.85 -5.35
N PHE A 129 15.18 7.14 -6.46
CA PHE A 129 14.16 6.90 -7.49
C PHE A 129 13.05 5.98 -7.00
N PHE A 130 13.39 4.92 -6.27
CA PHE A 130 12.39 4.02 -5.70
C PHE A 130 11.58 4.71 -4.61
N SER A 131 12.23 5.51 -3.78
CA SER A 131 11.57 6.32 -2.76
C SER A 131 10.61 7.33 -3.40
N TRP A 132 11.09 8.08 -4.39
CA TRP A 132 10.24 9.00 -5.14
C TRP A 132 9.07 8.28 -5.81
N ASN A 133 9.32 7.15 -6.45
CA ASN A 133 8.30 6.37 -7.12
C ASN A 133 7.24 5.83 -6.16
N HIS A 134 7.65 5.33 -4.99
CA HIS A 134 6.74 4.93 -3.94
C HIS A 134 5.84 6.08 -3.50
N ASN A 135 6.41 7.26 -3.27
CA ASN A 135 5.65 8.44 -2.88
C ASN A 135 4.65 8.88 -3.96
N VAL A 136 5.03 8.77 -5.24
CA VAL A 136 4.12 9.05 -6.36
C VAL A 136 2.93 8.09 -6.35
N VAL A 137 3.18 6.81 -6.20
CA VAL A 137 2.13 5.76 -6.19
C VAL A 137 1.20 5.93 -4.98
N MET A 138 1.75 6.19 -3.81
CA MET A 138 0.95 6.44 -2.60
C MET A 138 0.19 7.77 -2.69
N GLY A 139 0.78 8.77 -3.32
CA GLY A 139 0.11 10.05 -3.62
C GLY A 139 -1.12 9.86 -4.51
N TRP A 140 -0.99 9.05 -5.56
CA TRP A 140 -2.13 8.69 -6.40
C TRP A 140 -3.23 7.95 -5.63
N GLY A 141 -2.85 7.13 -4.66
CA GLY A 141 -3.80 6.44 -3.78
C GLY A 141 -4.60 7.41 -2.93
N GLY A 142 -3.94 8.37 -2.30
CA GLY A 142 -4.60 9.41 -1.51
C GLY A 142 -5.52 10.29 -2.36
N GLU A 143 -5.09 10.66 -3.57
CA GLU A 143 -5.89 11.43 -4.53
C GLU A 143 -7.13 10.62 -4.99
N GLY A 144 -6.94 9.34 -5.28
CA GLY A 144 -8.02 8.44 -5.68
C GLY A 144 -9.05 8.23 -4.57
N LEU A 145 -8.59 8.05 -3.35
CA LEU A 145 -9.44 7.94 -2.15
C LEU A 145 -10.24 9.23 -1.93
N ALA A 146 -9.58 10.38 -2.03
CA ALA A 146 -10.22 11.68 -1.91
C ALA A 146 -11.33 11.87 -2.92
N LYS A 147 -11.07 11.54 -4.17
CA LYS A 147 -12.04 11.62 -5.26
C LYS A 147 -13.22 10.67 -5.04
N LYS A 148 -12.93 9.44 -4.60
CA LYS A 148 -13.96 8.43 -4.34
C LYS A 148 -14.90 8.83 -3.21
N LEU A 149 -14.38 9.49 -2.18
CA LEU A 149 -15.16 9.96 -1.01
C LEU A 149 -15.69 11.39 -1.16
N GLY A 150 -15.28 12.13 -2.18
CA GLY A 150 -15.69 13.52 -2.39
C GLY A 150 -15.12 14.49 -1.34
N VAL A 151 -13.89 14.24 -0.87
CA VAL A 151 -13.21 15.01 0.17
C VAL A 151 -11.80 15.43 -0.26
N THR A 152 -11.16 16.30 0.51
CA THR A 152 -9.74 16.63 0.35
C THR A 152 -8.92 15.85 1.36
N VAL A 153 -7.87 15.19 0.91
CA VAL A 153 -6.97 14.39 1.74
C VAL A 153 -5.64 15.09 1.91
N GLU A 154 -5.18 15.28 3.16
CA GLU A 154 -3.81 15.67 3.46
C GLU A 154 -2.91 14.45 3.47
N GLN A 155 -1.74 14.55 2.84
CA GLN A 155 -0.79 13.46 2.73
C GLN A 155 0.59 13.84 3.27
N SER A 156 1.24 12.88 3.92
CA SER A 156 2.67 12.95 4.23
C SER A 156 3.36 11.62 3.91
N HIS A 157 4.59 11.70 3.43
CA HIS A 157 5.38 10.56 3.03
C HIS A 157 6.78 10.69 3.62
N THR A 158 7.24 9.67 4.32
CA THR A 158 8.60 9.58 4.85
C THR A 158 9.24 8.29 4.42
N ALA A 159 10.56 8.31 4.23
CA ALA A 159 11.34 7.13 3.87
C ALA A 159 12.64 7.11 4.68
N THR A 160 13.00 5.91 5.14
CA THR A 160 14.33 5.61 5.65
C THR A 160 14.95 4.55 4.75
N LEU A 161 16.14 4.82 4.22
CA LEU A 161 16.82 4.03 3.20
C LEU A 161 18.14 3.49 3.71
#